data_4a00e16d5129fa123016e8ee6b1697d3
#
_entry.id   4a00e16d5129fa123016e8ee6b1697d3
#
_cell.length_a   1.000
_cell.length_b   1.000
_cell.length_c   1.000
_cell.angle_alpha   90.00
_cell.angle_beta   90.00
_cell.angle_gamma   90.00
#
_symmetry.space_group_name_H-M   'P 1'
#
loop_
_entity.id
_entity.type
_entity.pdbx_description
1 polymer ?
#
loop_
_entity_poly.entity_id
_entity_poly.type
_entity_poly.pdbx_seq_one_letter_code
_entity_poly.pdbx_strand_id
1 'polypeptide(L)'
;MTEEISQNELLALRRAKLDDLRAKGNAFPNDFRRDALAEELHAAYDSLEKDKLQSKKVEVSVAGRVMLQRVMGKASFITIQDLSGQIQAYIKADNLGAEVYKEFKKWDLGDVVGLKGELFKTKTNELTVEANSIFLLTKSLKPLPEKHAGLVDTEQRYRKRYLDLLTNPESLEVFKKRSKILSEIRNIFIEEGYLEVETPMMHPIPGGATARPFQTHHNALDMDLYLRVAPELYLKRLVVGGIEKVFEINRNFRNEGLSTKHNPEFTMLEFYTAYADYEDQMNFMESLIRTLAERVLGKTVIEQNKKKYDLSKSFQKLTLVESIIKYLGVKKEQLEDRKELEKIAKKLEVESIKDSSDGKLQLEIFEKGVESELDKPTFIVGYPKDVSPLSRTQDDNPDSVSYTHLTLPTIYSV
;
A
#
# COMPACT_ATOMS: atom_id res chain seq x y z
N MET A 1 -25.77 13.15 35.19
CA MET A 1 -25.22 13.87 34.04
C MET A 1 -23.70 13.93 34.25
N THR A 2 -22.96 13.06 33.61
CA THR A 2 -21.50 13.12 33.58
C THR A 2 -21.14 14.24 32.60
N GLU A 3 -20.55 15.34 33.09
CA GLU A 3 -20.01 16.40 32.25
C GLU A 3 -19.00 15.78 31.29
N GLU A 4 -19.22 15.93 30.00
CA GLU A 4 -18.24 15.55 28.99
C GLU A 4 -17.01 16.46 29.14
N ILE A 5 -15.91 15.89 29.63
CA ILE A 5 -14.63 16.58 29.75
C ILE A 5 -14.15 16.95 28.33
N SER A 6 -13.89 18.23 28.11
CA SER A 6 -13.42 18.69 26.79
C SER A 6 -12.06 18.07 26.43
N GLN A 7 -11.77 17.92 25.10
CA GLN A 7 -10.46 17.39 24.65
C GLN A 7 -9.28 18.20 25.19
N ASN A 8 -9.44 19.50 25.41
CA ASN A 8 -8.40 20.37 25.95
C ASN A 8 -8.13 20.09 27.43
N GLU A 9 -9.17 19.83 28.21
CA GLU A 9 -9.04 19.44 29.61
C GLU A 9 -8.39 18.07 29.77
N LEU A 10 -8.77 17.09 28.96
CA LEU A 10 -8.10 15.78 28.90
C LEU A 10 -6.61 15.89 28.55
N LEU A 11 -6.27 16.76 27.62
CA LEU A 11 -4.87 17.02 27.25
C LEU A 11 -4.12 17.66 28.41
N ALA A 12 -4.70 18.63 29.10
CA ALA A 12 -4.10 19.29 30.27
C ALA A 12 -3.86 18.29 31.41
N LEU A 13 -4.84 17.44 31.73
CA LEU A 13 -4.71 16.38 32.73
C LEU A 13 -3.58 15.38 32.39
N ARG A 14 -3.48 14.96 31.12
CA ARG A 14 -2.42 14.03 30.70
C ARG A 14 -1.04 14.69 30.70
N ARG A 15 -0.95 15.99 30.41
CA ARG A 15 0.31 16.77 30.56
C ARG A 15 0.74 16.86 32.01
N ALA A 16 -0.18 17.16 32.93
CA ALA A 16 0.13 17.18 34.36
C ALA A 16 0.66 15.81 34.84
N LYS A 17 0.04 14.69 34.41
CA LYS A 17 0.56 13.34 34.69
C LYS A 17 1.97 13.11 34.13
N LEU A 18 2.28 13.64 32.95
CA LEU A 18 3.63 13.56 32.38
C LEU A 18 4.64 14.39 33.18
N ASP A 19 4.25 15.58 33.65
CA ASP A 19 5.10 16.43 34.48
C ASP A 19 5.38 15.78 35.84
N ASP A 20 4.39 15.12 36.45
CA ASP A 20 4.57 14.30 37.65
C ASP A 20 5.57 13.13 37.40
N LEU A 21 5.52 12.48 36.23
CA LEU A 21 6.48 11.43 35.86
C LEU A 21 7.91 12.00 35.73
N ARG A 22 8.05 13.15 35.10
CA ARG A 22 9.35 13.86 34.95
C ARG A 22 9.93 14.28 36.29
N ALA A 23 9.09 14.71 37.21
CA ALA A 23 9.52 15.08 38.56
C ALA A 23 10.03 13.86 39.35
N LYS A 24 9.53 12.66 39.06
CA LYS A 24 9.96 11.39 39.71
C LYS A 24 11.19 10.76 39.04
N GLY A 25 11.58 11.18 37.84
CA GLY A 25 12.72 10.64 37.12
C GLY A 25 12.55 10.63 35.59
N ASN A 26 13.11 9.60 34.95
CA ASN A 26 13.00 9.47 33.49
C ASN A 26 11.58 9.05 33.08
N ALA A 27 10.83 9.97 32.51
CA ALA A 27 9.45 9.73 32.05
C ALA A 27 9.40 8.91 30.74
N PHE A 28 10.53 8.67 30.07
CA PHE A 28 10.64 7.93 28.83
C PHE A 28 11.81 6.93 28.90
N PRO A 29 11.67 5.84 29.72
CA PRO A 29 12.72 4.83 29.83
C PRO A 29 12.93 4.14 28.49
N ASN A 30 14.18 3.85 28.14
CA ASN A 30 14.59 3.21 26.89
C ASN A 30 15.37 1.89 27.09
N ASP A 31 15.37 1.37 28.28
CA ASP A 31 16.07 0.16 28.71
C ASP A 31 15.21 -1.11 28.65
N PHE A 32 13.91 -1.00 28.41
CA PHE A 32 13.03 -2.15 28.22
C PHE A 32 13.30 -2.84 26.88
N ARG A 33 13.38 -4.19 26.90
CA ARG A 33 13.50 -5.02 25.70
C ARG A 33 12.40 -6.07 25.73
N ARG A 34 11.59 -6.11 24.65
CA ARG A 34 10.64 -7.20 24.40
C ARG A 34 11.38 -8.37 23.73
N ASP A 35 10.93 -9.57 23.98
CA ASP A 35 11.44 -10.81 23.38
C ASP A 35 10.40 -11.54 22.52
N ALA A 36 9.14 -11.09 22.54
CA ALA A 36 8.05 -11.70 21.78
C ALA A 36 7.07 -10.67 21.22
N LEU A 37 6.39 -11.05 20.13
CA LEU A 37 5.28 -10.33 19.50
C LEU A 37 3.96 -11.04 19.79
N ALA A 38 2.85 -10.28 19.78
CA ALA A 38 1.52 -10.83 20.07
C ALA A 38 1.15 -11.98 19.12
N GLU A 39 1.34 -11.81 17.81
CA GLU A 39 1.02 -12.84 16.81
C GLU A 39 1.87 -14.10 16.95
N GLU A 40 3.16 -13.95 17.28
CA GLU A 40 4.06 -15.08 17.53
C GLU A 40 3.59 -15.92 18.72
N LEU A 41 3.15 -15.25 19.80
CA LEU A 41 2.62 -15.91 20.99
C LEU A 41 1.30 -16.62 20.69
N HIS A 42 0.39 -15.99 19.97
CA HIS A 42 -0.86 -16.61 19.53
C HIS A 42 -0.59 -17.82 18.63
N ALA A 43 0.27 -17.68 17.63
CA ALA A 43 0.61 -18.78 16.71
C ALA A 43 1.23 -19.99 17.44
N ALA A 44 2.07 -19.74 18.46
CA ALA A 44 2.76 -20.79 19.19
C ALA A 44 1.91 -21.46 20.29
N TYR A 45 0.96 -20.71 20.89
CA TYR A 45 0.34 -21.16 22.16
C TYR A 45 -1.19 -21.23 22.13
N ASP A 46 -1.92 -20.66 21.15
CA ASP A 46 -3.39 -20.69 21.11
C ASP A 46 -3.94 -22.12 20.96
N SER A 47 -3.23 -23.01 20.30
CA SER A 47 -3.65 -24.40 20.14
C SER A 47 -3.43 -25.27 21.40
N LEU A 48 -2.62 -24.79 22.34
CA LEU A 48 -2.33 -25.56 23.55
C LEU A 48 -3.49 -25.52 24.55
N GLU A 49 -3.74 -26.62 25.21
CA GLU A 49 -4.64 -26.69 26.36
C GLU A 49 -4.07 -25.93 27.56
N LYS A 50 -4.96 -25.40 28.39
CA LYS A 50 -4.62 -24.56 29.54
C LYS A 50 -3.58 -25.21 30.47
N ASP A 51 -3.80 -26.46 30.85
CA ASP A 51 -2.92 -27.17 31.80
C ASP A 51 -1.54 -27.45 31.20
N LYS A 52 -1.48 -27.73 29.89
CA LYS A 52 -0.21 -27.91 29.15
C LYS A 52 0.58 -26.58 29.03
N LEU A 53 -0.10 -25.47 28.81
CA LEU A 53 0.56 -24.17 28.80
C LEU A 53 1.09 -23.80 30.18
N GLN A 54 0.28 -23.98 31.22
CA GLN A 54 0.68 -23.67 32.59
C GLN A 54 1.86 -24.52 33.07
N SER A 55 1.95 -25.79 32.66
CA SER A 55 3.08 -26.64 33.00
C SER A 55 4.42 -26.21 32.36
N LYS A 56 4.34 -25.48 31.22
CA LYS A 56 5.52 -25.00 30.50
C LYS A 56 6.17 -23.77 31.13
N LYS A 57 5.45 -23.01 31.95
CA LYS A 57 5.92 -21.77 32.60
C LYS A 57 6.62 -20.82 31.63
N VAL A 58 5.91 -20.45 30.56
CA VAL A 58 6.47 -19.61 29.49
C VAL A 58 6.56 -18.18 29.98
N GLU A 59 7.76 -17.71 30.27
CA GLU A 59 8.02 -16.31 30.59
C GLU A 59 8.22 -15.49 29.32
N VAL A 60 7.64 -14.28 29.29
CA VAL A 60 7.70 -13.37 28.15
C VAL A 60 7.87 -11.92 28.58
N SER A 61 8.53 -11.16 27.72
CA SER A 61 8.60 -9.69 27.79
C SER A 61 7.90 -9.11 26.56
N VAL A 62 6.75 -8.48 26.76
CA VAL A 62 5.96 -7.88 25.69
C VAL A 62 5.82 -6.37 25.87
N ALA A 63 5.71 -5.63 24.78
CA ALA A 63 5.47 -4.19 24.83
C ALA A 63 4.47 -3.77 23.76
N GLY A 64 3.61 -2.84 24.11
CA GLY A 64 2.59 -2.36 23.19
C GLY A 64 1.80 -1.19 23.74
N ARG A 65 0.88 -0.68 22.94
CA ARG A 65 -0.03 0.40 23.30
C ARG A 65 -1.26 -0.16 23.99
N VAL A 66 -1.64 0.45 25.12
CA VAL A 66 -2.86 0.09 25.84
C VAL A 66 -4.09 0.51 25.03
N MET A 67 -4.82 -0.47 24.53
CA MET A 67 -6.05 -0.28 23.74
C MET A 67 -7.32 -0.48 24.55
N LEU A 68 -7.25 -1.27 25.62
CA LEU A 68 -8.35 -1.52 26.55
C LEU A 68 -7.82 -1.66 27.96
N GLN A 69 -8.56 -1.14 28.93
CA GLN A 69 -8.26 -1.31 30.35
C GLN A 69 -9.57 -1.56 31.11
N ARG A 70 -9.60 -2.64 31.89
CA ARG A 70 -10.73 -2.99 32.79
C ARG A 70 -10.18 -3.19 34.19
N VAL A 71 -10.50 -2.26 35.07
CA VAL A 71 -10.09 -2.32 36.50
C VAL A 71 -11.17 -2.98 37.33
N MET A 72 -10.79 -4.05 38.03
CA MET A 72 -11.70 -4.84 38.89
C MET A 72 -11.09 -4.97 40.29
N GLY A 73 -11.16 -3.91 41.09
CA GLY A 73 -10.65 -3.90 42.46
C GLY A 73 -9.14 -4.06 42.55
N LYS A 74 -8.65 -5.25 42.99
CA LYS A 74 -7.23 -5.59 43.13
C LYS A 74 -6.61 -6.25 41.89
N ALA A 75 -7.41 -6.44 40.84
CA ALA A 75 -6.96 -7.02 39.59
C ALA A 75 -7.47 -6.18 38.41
N SER A 76 -6.78 -6.25 37.28
CA SER A 76 -7.15 -5.55 36.05
C SER A 76 -6.78 -6.41 34.85
N PHE A 77 -7.53 -6.23 33.77
CA PHE A 77 -7.14 -6.70 32.45
C PHE A 77 -6.85 -5.50 31.56
N ILE A 78 -5.77 -5.59 30.80
CA ILE A 78 -5.48 -4.65 29.71
C ILE A 78 -5.28 -5.44 28.43
N THR A 79 -5.61 -4.79 27.31
CA THR A 79 -5.21 -5.29 25.99
C THR A 79 -4.15 -4.34 25.46
N ILE A 80 -2.98 -4.88 25.13
CA ILE A 80 -1.90 -4.13 24.48
C ILE A 80 -1.80 -4.52 23.01
N GLN A 81 -1.50 -3.55 22.19
CA GLN A 81 -1.32 -3.72 20.74
C GLN A 81 0.12 -3.41 20.35
N ASP A 82 0.73 -4.34 19.64
CA ASP A 82 2.04 -4.16 18.99
C ASP A 82 1.92 -4.11 17.45
N LEU A 83 3.03 -4.26 16.73
CA LEU A 83 3.06 -4.30 15.26
C LEU A 83 2.27 -5.49 14.68
N SER A 84 2.27 -6.61 15.38
CA SER A 84 1.73 -7.88 14.89
C SER A 84 0.26 -8.06 15.23
N GLY A 85 -0.18 -7.59 16.40
CA GLY A 85 -1.56 -7.81 16.86
C GLY A 85 -1.78 -7.31 18.27
N GLN A 86 -2.74 -7.93 18.95
CA GLN A 86 -3.11 -7.61 20.32
C GLN A 86 -2.92 -8.82 21.22
N ILE A 87 -2.50 -8.59 22.47
CA ILE A 87 -2.46 -9.60 23.51
C ILE A 87 -3.04 -9.04 24.80
N GLN A 88 -3.75 -9.89 25.53
CA GLN A 88 -4.28 -9.55 26.83
C GLN A 88 -3.20 -9.67 27.91
N ALA A 89 -3.23 -8.79 28.91
CA ALA A 89 -2.42 -8.92 30.12
C ALA A 89 -3.29 -8.82 31.38
N TYR A 90 -2.96 -9.63 32.35
CA TYR A 90 -3.61 -9.68 33.66
C TYR A 90 -2.69 -9.10 34.73
N ILE A 91 -3.17 -8.05 35.37
CA ILE A 91 -2.41 -7.20 36.29
C ILE A 91 -3.00 -7.39 37.69
N LYS A 92 -2.23 -7.95 38.63
CA LYS A 92 -2.65 -8.14 40.01
C LYS A 92 -1.86 -7.27 40.98
N ALA A 93 -2.53 -6.67 41.95
CA ALA A 93 -1.89 -5.93 43.03
C ALA A 93 -0.95 -6.84 43.87
N ASP A 94 -1.32 -8.09 44.03
CA ASP A 94 -0.53 -9.06 44.81
C ASP A 94 0.81 -9.42 44.12
N ASN A 95 0.86 -9.42 42.76
CA ASN A 95 2.06 -9.73 42.02
C ASN A 95 2.99 -8.51 41.87
N LEU A 96 2.41 -7.32 41.72
CA LEU A 96 3.15 -6.07 41.44
C LEU A 96 3.52 -5.28 42.71
N GLY A 97 2.82 -5.53 43.82
CA GLY A 97 2.82 -4.66 44.98
C GLY A 97 1.79 -3.51 44.88
N ALA A 98 1.29 -3.09 46.02
CA ALA A 98 0.19 -2.13 46.10
C ALA A 98 0.50 -0.77 45.47
N GLU A 99 1.72 -0.26 45.62
CA GLU A 99 2.13 1.05 45.10
C GLU A 99 2.23 1.04 43.60
N VAL A 100 2.87 0.03 42.98
CA VAL A 100 2.96 -0.10 41.50
C VAL A 100 1.58 -0.25 40.90
N TYR A 101 0.71 -1.07 41.49
CA TYR A 101 -0.67 -1.22 41.04
C TYR A 101 -1.50 0.08 41.16
N LYS A 102 -1.25 0.89 42.18
CA LYS A 102 -1.89 2.19 42.37
C LYS A 102 -1.46 3.19 41.30
N GLU A 103 -0.18 3.21 40.95
CA GLU A 103 0.34 4.04 39.82
C GLU A 103 -0.22 3.57 38.49
N PHE A 104 -0.23 2.24 38.21
CA PHE A 104 -0.82 1.66 37.02
C PHE A 104 -2.28 2.10 36.79
N LYS A 105 -3.09 2.18 37.82
CA LYS A 105 -4.49 2.63 37.70
C LYS A 105 -4.66 4.08 37.23
N LYS A 106 -3.61 4.90 37.29
CA LYS A 106 -3.60 6.28 36.77
C LYS A 106 -3.24 6.38 35.29
N TRP A 107 -2.80 5.26 34.69
CA TRP A 107 -2.42 5.24 33.29
C TRP A 107 -3.65 5.37 32.39
N ASP A 108 -3.44 5.85 31.17
CA ASP A 108 -4.52 6.16 30.25
C ASP A 108 -4.48 5.23 29.04
N LEU A 109 -5.63 5.09 28.39
CA LEU A 109 -5.69 4.44 27.07
C LEU A 109 -4.79 5.21 26.09
N GLY A 110 -4.03 4.44 25.32
CA GLY A 110 -3.03 4.98 24.41
C GLY A 110 -1.62 5.04 24.97
N ASP A 111 -1.41 4.88 26.28
CA ASP A 111 -0.07 4.77 26.86
C ASP A 111 0.66 3.55 26.26
N VAL A 112 1.99 3.67 26.12
CA VAL A 112 2.83 2.54 25.68
C VAL A 112 3.47 1.93 26.92
N VAL A 113 3.32 0.63 27.07
CA VAL A 113 3.75 -0.11 28.25
C VAL A 113 4.61 -1.31 27.88
N GLY A 114 5.48 -1.70 28.81
CA GLY A 114 6.21 -2.96 28.78
C GLY A 114 5.75 -3.85 29.94
N LEU A 115 5.65 -5.14 29.71
CA LEU A 115 5.24 -6.14 30.70
C LEU A 115 6.22 -7.31 30.66
N LYS A 116 6.53 -7.87 31.85
CA LYS A 116 7.16 -9.18 31.96
C LYS A 116 6.25 -10.08 32.81
N GLY A 117 6.09 -11.32 32.39
CA GLY A 117 5.25 -12.25 33.09
C GLY A 117 5.14 -13.61 32.41
N GLU A 118 4.28 -14.46 32.96
CA GLU A 118 4.07 -15.82 32.49
C GLU A 118 2.79 -15.91 31.64
N LEU A 119 2.81 -16.70 30.57
CA LEU A 119 1.65 -16.96 29.75
C LEU A 119 0.71 -17.94 30.42
N PHE A 120 -0.57 -17.62 30.40
CA PHE A 120 -1.64 -18.50 30.84
C PHE A 120 -2.90 -18.31 29.99
N LYS A 121 -3.85 -19.22 30.13
CA LYS A 121 -5.19 -19.07 29.53
C LYS A 121 -6.24 -18.76 30.60
N THR A 122 -7.07 -17.75 30.30
CA THR A 122 -8.19 -17.39 31.16
C THR A 122 -9.27 -18.49 31.22
N LYS A 123 -10.34 -18.27 31.98
CA LYS A 123 -11.51 -19.17 31.99
C LYS A 123 -12.22 -19.25 30.65
N THR A 124 -12.12 -18.18 29.83
CA THR A 124 -12.69 -18.09 28.49
C THR A 124 -11.71 -18.52 27.41
N ASN A 125 -10.60 -19.18 27.79
CA ASN A 125 -9.53 -19.66 26.88
C ASN A 125 -8.75 -18.56 26.16
N GLU A 126 -8.76 -17.31 26.63
CA GLU A 126 -7.99 -16.19 26.09
C GLU A 126 -6.53 -16.29 26.53
N LEU A 127 -5.58 -16.24 25.56
CA LEU A 127 -4.16 -16.20 25.84
C LEU A 127 -3.79 -14.87 26.52
N THR A 128 -3.17 -14.94 27.69
CA THR A 128 -2.98 -13.77 28.54
C THR A 128 -1.61 -13.83 29.22
N VAL A 129 -0.95 -12.67 29.35
CA VAL A 129 0.27 -12.53 30.14
C VAL A 129 -0.10 -12.18 31.58
N GLU A 130 0.19 -13.06 32.55
CA GLU A 130 0.11 -12.72 33.97
C GLU A 130 1.34 -11.89 34.35
N ALA A 131 1.17 -10.59 34.52
CA ALA A 131 2.29 -9.67 34.71
C ALA A 131 2.91 -9.78 36.09
N ASN A 132 4.22 -10.01 36.14
CA ASN A 132 5.08 -9.93 37.33
C ASN A 132 5.72 -8.55 37.46
N SER A 133 5.87 -7.82 36.36
CA SER A 133 6.29 -6.42 36.34
C SER A 133 5.67 -5.65 35.18
N ILE A 134 5.47 -4.34 35.38
CA ILE A 134 4.90 -3.45 34.40
C ILE A 134 5.63 -2.10 34.39
N PHE A 135 5.86 -1.55 33.21
CA PHE A 135 6.62 -0.33 32.98
C PHE A 135 5.83 0.60 32.08
N LEU A 136 5.72 1.87 32.45
CA LEU A 136 5.24 2.91 31.54
C LEU A 136 6.41 3.39 30.69
N LEU A 137 6.39 3.08 29.39
CA LEU A 137 7.44 3.43 28.44
C LEU A 137 7.20 4.79 27.81
N THR A 138 5.95 5.12 27.52
CA THR A 138 5.59 6.42 26.93
C THR A 138 4.18 6.81 27.32
N LYS A 139 4.03 8.03 27.83
CA LYS A 139 2.72 8.62 28.17
C LYS A 139 2.06 9.17 26.90
N SER A 140 0.83 8.73 26.62
CA SER A 140 0.01 9.27 25.55
C SER A 140 -0.67 10.56 26.00
N LEU A 141 -0.40 11.68 25.32
CA LEU A 141 -0.98 12.97 25.67
C LEU A 141 -2.33 13.20 25.01
N LYS A 142 -2.53 12.74 23.79
CA LYS A 142 -3.82 12.85 23.09
C LYS A 142 -4.63 11.58 23.26
N PRO A 143 -5.95 11.68 23.49
CA PRO A 143 -6.81 10.52 23.49
C PRO A 143 -6.80 9.84 22.12
N LEU A 144 -6.96 8.51 22.12
CA LEU A 144 -7.19 7.78 20.88
C LEU A 144 -8.58 8.15 20.32
N PRO A 145 -8.77 8.10 19.00
CA PRO A 145 -10.10 8.16 18.40
C PRO A 145 -11.05 7.12 19.01
N GLU A 146 -12.36 7.36 18.93
CA GLU A 146 -13.36 6.47 19.50
C GLU A 146 -13.22 5.03 19.01
N LYS A 147 -13.30 4.09 19.97
CA LYS A 147 -12.94 2.69 19.79
C LYS A 147 -13.78 1.93 18.75
N HIS A 148 -15.05 2.34 18.54
CA HIS A 148 -15.99 1.60 17.70
C HIS A 148 -16.10 2.12 16.26
N ALA A 149 -15.68 3.35 16.00
CA ALA A 149 -15.78 3.97 14.69
C ALA A 149 -14.40 4.11 13.99
N GLY A 150 -13.28 4.01 14.75
CA GLY A 150 -11.97 4.33 14.21
C GLY A 150 -11.91 5.77 13.67
N LEU A 151 -10.97 6.04 12.78
CA LEU A 151 -10.98 7.25 11.95
C LEU A 151 -11.80 6.95 10.70
N VAL A 152 -13.06 7.41 10.66
CA VAL A 152 -14.00 7.15 9.55
C VAL A 152 -13.79 8.15 8.42
N ASP A 153 -13.49 9.40 8.75
CA ASP A 153 -13.27 10.46 7.77
C ASP A 153 -12.02 10.20 6.92
N THR A 154 -12.20 10.02 5.61
CA THR A 154 -11.14 9.65 4.65
C THR A 154 -10.02 10.70 4.62
N GLU A 155 -10.35 11.98 4.64
CA GLU A 155 -9.35 13.04 4.62
C GLU A 155 -8.51 13.06 5.89
N GLN A 156 -9.14 12.89 7.06
CA GLN A 156 -8.42 12.77 8.32
C GLN A 156 -7.54 11.52 8.36
N ARG A 157 -7.96 10.40 7.79
CA ARG A 157 -7.13 9.19 7.65
C ARG A 157 -5.87 9.46 6.85
N TYR A 158 -5.93 10.23 5.78
CA TYR A 158 -4.74 10.65 5.02
C TYR A 158 -3.87 11.65 5.78
N ARG A 159 -4.46 12.67 6.40
CA ARG A 159 -3.72 13.72 7.13
C ARG A 159 -3.10 13.21 8.43
N LYS A 160 -3.76 12.26 9.11
CA LYS A 160 -3.33 11.68 10.38
C LYS A 160 -3.08 10.17 10.23
N ARG A 161 -2.29 9.81 9.22
CA ARG A 161 -2.03 8.40 8.89
C ARG A 161 -1.56 7.57 10.09
N TYR A 162 -0.80 8.14 11.01
CA TYR A 162 -0.38 7.47 12.24
C TYR A 162 -1.55 7.08 13.15
N LEU A 163 -2.63 7.85 13.19
CA LEU A 163 -3.85 7.47 13.92
C LEU A 163 -4.66 6.43 13.16
N ASP A 164 -4.75 6.55 11.84
CA ASP A 164 -5.38 5.54 10.99
C ASP A 164 -4.73 4.16 11.18
N LEU A 165 -3.40 4.08 11.17
CA LEU A 165 -2.66 2.84 11.42
C LEU A 165 -2.86 2.28 12.82
N LEU A 166 -3.11 3.13 13.82
CA LEU A 166 -3.39 2.70 15.19
C LEU A 166 -4.80 2.14 15.38
N THR A 167 -5.76 2.66 14.64
CA THR A 167 -7.19 2.38 14.89
C THR A 167 -7.86 1.52 13.82
N ASN A 168 -7.26 1.44 12.63
CA ASN A 168 -7.77 0.67 11.50
C ASN A 168 -6.77 -0.44 11.10
N PRO A 169 -6.94 -1.67 11.60
CA PRO A 169 -6.04 -2.79 11.26
C PRO A 169 -5.93 -3.05 9.74
N GLU A 170 -7.03 -2.84 9.01
CA GLU A 170 -7.05 -3.00 7.55
C GLU A 170 -6.06 -2.06 6.84
N SER A 171 -5.90 -0.82 7.34
CA SER A 171 -4.92 0.11 6.80
C SER A 171 -3.48 -0.40 6.98
N LEU A 172 -3.17 -0.94 8.16
CA LEU A 172 -1.85 -1.52 8.42
C LEU A 172 -1.56 -2.71 7.49
N GLU A 173 -2.56 -3.57 7.28
CA GLU A 173 -2.44 -4.72 6.37
C GLU A 173 -2.18 -4.31 4.91
N VAL A 174 -2.77 -3.21 4.44
CA VAL A 174 -2.48 -2.65 3.10
C VAL A 174 -1.00 -2.28 2.99
N PHE A 175 -0.42 -1.62 4.00
CA PHE A 175 1.00 -1.25 3.99
C PHE A 175 1.93 -2.47 4.07
N LYS A 176 1.60 -3.46 4.88
CA LYS A 176 2.35 -4.74 4.95
C LYS A 176 2.34 -5.45 3.60
N LYS A 177 1.17 -5.58 2.97
CA LYS A 177 1.02 -6.19 1.63
C LYS A 177 1.80 -5.42 0.58
N ARG A 178 1.73 -4.08 0.59
CA ARG A 178 2.52 -3.24 -0.32
C ARG A 178 4.02 -3.50 -0.18
N SER A 179 4.54 -3.52 1.05
CA SER A 179 5.96 -3.82 1.29
C SER A 179 6.34 -5.22 0.78
N LYS A 180 5.49 -6.22 1.03
CA LYS A 180 5.72 -7.58 0.54
C LYS A 180 5.70 -7.65 -0.99
N ILE A 181 4.75 -6.97 -1.65
CA ILE A 181 4.70 -6.88 -3.12
C ILE A 181 6.01 -6.32 -3.68
N LEU A 182 6.51 -5.21 -3.14
CA LEU A 182 7.75 -4.60 -3.63
C LEU A 182 8.97 -5.52 -3.44
N SER A 183 9.04 -6.25 -2.33
CA SER A 183 10.09 -7.22 -2.08
C SER A 183 10.01 -8.39 -3.05
N GLU A 184 8.80 -8.94 -3.30
CA GLU A 184 8.63 -10.05 -4.23
C GLU A 184 8.85 -9.64 -5.69
N ILE A 185 8.50 -8.42 -6.09
CA ILE A 185 8.88 -7.90 -7.42
C ILE A 185 10.39 -7.96 -7.57
N ARG A 186 11.18 -7.44 -6.61
CA ARG A 186 12.64 -7.49 -6.66
C ARG A 186 13.16 -8.91 -6.78
N ASN A 187 12.64 -9.82 -5.95
CA ASN A 187 13.04 -11.23 -5.98
C ASN A 187 12.80 -11.85 -7.35
N ILE A 188 11.62 -11.65 -7.95
CA ILE A 188 11.28 -12.19 -9.27
C ILE A 188 12.20 -11.62 -10.35
N PHE A 189 12.43 -10.30 -10.36
CA PHE A 189 13.31 -9.69 -11.34
C PHE A 189 14.76 -10.18 -11.21
N ILE A 190 15.27 -10.37 -9.99
CA ILE A 190 16.61 -10.93 -9.76
C ILE A 190 16.66 -12.39 -10.20
N GLU A 191 15.66 -13.21 -9.90
CA GLU A 191 15.55 -14.60 -10.35
C GLU A 191 15.54 -14.71 -11.89
N GLU A 192 14.92 -13.74 -12.56
CA GLU A 192 14.89 -13.64 -14.03
C GLU A 192 16.16 -13.02 -14.64
N GLY A 193 17.15 -12.68 -13.81
CA GLY A 193 18.46 -12.19 -14.25
C GLY A 193 18.51 -10.69 -14.57
N TYR A 194 17.56 -9.90 -14.06
CA TYR A 194 17.63 -8.45 -14.18
C TYR A 194 18.54 -7.83 -13.13
N LEU A 195 19.21 -6.75 -13.50
CA LEU A 195 19.99 -5.90 -12.62
C LEU A 195 19.13 -4.74 -12.12
N GLU A 196 18.96 -4.59 -10.80
CA GLU A 196 18.35 -3.39 -10.20
C GLU A 196 19.34 -2.24 -10.24
N VAL A 197 18.88 -1.07 -10.68
CA VAL A 197 19.70 0.14 -10.77
C VAL A 197 18.96 1.33 -10.18
N GLU A 198 19.70 2.39 -9.85
CA GLU A 198 19.17 3.69 -9.49
C GLU A 198 19.73 4.73 -10.47
N THR A 199 18.86 5.35 -11.24
CA THR A 199 19.22 6.40 -12.19
C THR A 199 18.91 7.79 -11.62
N PRO A 200 19.47 8.89 -12.15
CA PRO A 200 19.24 10.22 -11.61
C PRO A 200 17.76 10.61 -11.55
N MET A 201 17.36 11.22 -10.43
CA MET A 201 16.01 11.80 -10.27
C MET A 201 15.92 13.24 -10.77
N MET A 202 17.06 13.96 -10.83
CA MET A 202 17.14 15.32 -11.36
C MET A 202 17.76 15.28 -12.76
N HIS A 203 16.98 15.70 -13.74
CA HIS A 203 17.36 15.65 -15.15
C HIS A 203 17.59 17.05 -15.68
N PRO A 204 18.66 17.30 -16.48
CA PRO A 204 18.84 18.56 -17.18
C PRO A 204 17.82 18.77 -18.29
N ILE A 205 17.29 17.69 -18.85
CA ILE A 205 16.26 17.69 -19.90
C ILE A 205 15.18 16.69 -19.49
N PRO A 206 13.93 17.12 -19.28
CA PRO A 206 12.84 16.21 -18.97
C PRO A 206 12.50 15.35 -20.19
N GLY A 207 12.15 14.08 -19.98
CA GLY A 207 11.79 13.18 -21.07
C GLY A 207 11.39 11.80 -20.56
N GLY A 208 11.01 10.92 -21.51
CA GLY A 208 10.55 9.54 -21.21
C GLY A 208 9.05 9.39 -21.01
N ALA A 209 8.30 10.49 -20.88
CA ALA A 209 6.83 10.50 -20.84
C ALA A 209 6.30 11.89 -21.20
N THR A 210 5.05 11.93 -21.69
CA THR A 210 4.32 13.18 -21.92
C THR A 210 3.69 13.64 -20.62
N ALA A 211 4.47 14.34 -19.78
CA ALA A 211 4.02 14.85 -18.48
C ALA A 211 4.70 16.17 -18.16
N ARG A 212 4.03 17.03 -17.38
CA ARG A 212 4.61 18.29 -16.93
C ARG A 212 5.59 18.02 -15.78
N PRO A 213 6.89 18.43 -15.89
CA PRO A 213 7.85 18.21 -14.81
C PRO A 213 7.72 19.26 -13.69
N PHE A 214 8.22 18.93 -12.51
CA PHE A 214 8.60 19.91 -11.50
C PHE A 214 9.99 20.46 -11.84
N GLN A 215 10.18 21.75 -11.71
CA GLN A 215 11.46 22.43 -11.95
C GLN A 215 12.13 22.81 -10.63
N THR A 216 13.44 22.70 -10.57
CA THR A 216 14.30 23.14 -9.48
C THR A 216 15.57 23.78 -10.01
N HIS A 217 16.37 24.42 -9.18
CA HIS A 217 17.61 25.09 -9.56
C HIS A 217 18.79 24.55 -8.77
N HIS A 218 19.90 24.23 -9.44
CA HIS A 218 21.15 23.79 -8.83
C HIS A 218 22.05 25.01 -8.60
N ASN A 219 22.08 25.54 -7.39
CA ASN A 219 22.77 26.79 -7.06
C ASN A 219 24.28 26.82 -7.41
N ALA A 220 25.00 25.72 -7.15
CA ALA A 220 26.44 25.68 -7.38
C ALA A 220 26.83 25.61 -8.88
N LEU A 221 25.93 25.08 -9.71
CA LEU A 221 26.15 24.97 -11.15
C LEU A 221 25.39 26.04 -11.94
N ASP A 222 24.60 26.86 -11.26
CA ASP A 222 23.73 27.88 -11.86
C ASP A 222 22.92 27.35 -13.04
N MET A 223 22.23 26.21 -12.83
CA MET A 223 21.46 25.54 -13.88
C MET A 223 20.12 25.01 -13.38
N ASP A 224 19.14 25.08 -14.27
CA ASP A 224 17.82 24.49 -14.03
C ASP A 224 17.85 22.99 -14.18
N LEU A 225 17.18 22.29 -13.28
CA LEU A 225 16.98 20.86 -13.30
C LEU A 225 15.49 20.55 -13.17
N TYR A 226 15.11 19.38 -13.61
CA TYR A 226 13.74 18.88 -13.57
C TYR A 226 13.68 17.58 -12.81
N LEU A 227 12.70 17.45 -11.89
CA LEU A 227 12.41 16.16 -11.31
C LEU A 227 11.87 15.22 -12.41
N ARG A 228 12.40 14.02 -12.50
CA ARG A 228 12.11 13.09 -13.59
C ARG A 228 10.64 12.71 -13.66
N VAL A 229 10.08 12.66 -14.85
CA VAL A 229 8.74 12.14 -15.14
C VAL A 229 8.75 10.64 -15.42
N ALA A 230 9.91 10.10 -15.85
CA ALA A 230 10.21 8.68 -16.08
C ALA A 230 11.73 8.44 -16.11
N PRO A 231 12.24 7.25 -15.77
CA PRO A 231 13.66 6.88 -15.87
C PRO A 231 14.08 6.38 -17.27
N GLU A 232 13.16 6.30 -18.22
CA GLU A 232 13.29 5.66 -19.54
C GLU A 232 14.62 5.93 -20.25
N LEU A 233 14.97 7.21 -20.41
CA LEU A 233 16.16 7.57 -21.21
C LEU A 233 17.46 7.09 -20.57
N TYR A 234 17.53 7.08 -19.25
CA TYR A 234 18.70 6.58 -18.53
C TYR A 234 18.77 5.06 -18.54
N LEU A 235 17.65 4.37 -18.38
CA LEU A 235 17.60 2.89 -18.46
C LEU A 235 17.99 2.41 -19.88
N LYS A 236 17.50 3.06 -20.92
CA LYS A 236 17.89 2.76 -22.30
C LYS A 236 19.40 2.96 -22.56
N ARG A 237 20.03 3.99 -21.94
CA ARG A 237 21.49 4.17 -22.02
C ARG A 237 22.25 3.02 -21.36
N LEU A 238 21.72 2.45 -20.27
CA LEU A 238 22.32 1.28 -19.62
C LEU A 238 22.23 0.04 -20.51
N VAL A 239 21.10 -0.15 -21.21
CA VAL A 239 20.97 -1.22 -22.22
C VAL A 239 21.97 -1.05 -23.35
N VAL A 240 22.13 0.17 -23.89
CA VAL A 240 23.17 0.48 -24.90
C VAL A 240 24.58 0.21 -24.35
N GLY A 241 24.79 0.44 -23.04
CA GLY A 241 26.03 0.16 -22.33
C GLY A 241 26.29 -1.33 -22.07
N GLY A 242 25.38 -2.24 -22.49
CA GLY A 242 25.56 -3.69 -22.39
C GLY A 242 24.83 -4.35 -21.21
N ILE A 243 24.00 -3.63 -20.46
CA ILE A 243 23.14 -4.23 -19.44
C ILE A 243 21.85 -4.71 -20.11
N GLU A 244 21.83 -5.98 -20.52
CA GLU A 244 20.76 -6.54 -21.36
C GLU A 244 19.40 -6.65 -20.66
N LYS A 245 19.39 -6.81 -19.31
CA LYS A 245 18.20 -6.85 -18.48
C LYS A 245 18.37 -5.90 -17.30
N VAL A 246 17.61 -4.83 -17.24
CA VAL A 246 17.71 -3.79 -16.22
C VAL A 246 16.35 -3.38 -15.73
N PHE A 247 16.23 -3.10 -14.43
CA PHE A 247 15.01 -2.54 -13.85
C PHE A 247 15.30 -1.52 -12.75
N GLU A 248 14.34 -0.65 -12.53
CA GLU A 248 14.36 0.33 -11.44
C GLU A 248 12.98 0.42 -10.80
N ILE A 249 12.92 0.36 -9.47
CA ILE A 249 11.73 0.68 -8.67
C ILE A 249 12.02 1.94 -7.90
N ASN A 250 11.49 3.08 -8.35
CA ASN A 250 11.82 4.35 -7.72
C ASN A 250 10.72 5.40 -7.91
N ARG A 251 10.94 6.62 -7.38
CA ARG A 251 10.01 7.73 -7.48
C ARG A 251 10.08 8.44 -8.81
N ASN A 252 8.89 8.80 -9.31
CA ASN A 252 8.71 9.71 -10.44
C ASN A 252 7.77 10.84 -10.02
N PHE A 253 7.85 11.95 -10.75
CA PHE A 253 7.18 13.21 -10.40
C PHE A 253 6.45 13.75 -11.62
N ARG A 254 5.16 14.06 -11.48
CA ARG A 254 4.35 14.68 -12.54
C ARG A 254 3.56 15.85 -11.95
N ASN A 255 3.81 17.06 -12.45
CA ASN A 255 3.18 18.29 -11.98
C ASN A 255 1.82 18.47 -12.65
N GLU A 256 0.89 17.60 -12.29
CA GLU A 256 -0.45 17.51 -12.87
C GLU A 256 -1.51 17.55 -11.75
N GLY A 257 -2.79 17.49 -12.14
CA GLY A 257 -3.90 17.52 -11.19
C GLY A 257 -3.94 16.30 -10.26
N LEU A 258 -4.47 16.49 -9.07
CA LEU A 258 -4.67 15.44 -8.07
C LEU A 258 -5.98 14.70 -8.33
N SER A 259 -5.96 13.37 -8.20
CA SER A 259 -7.15 12.53 -8.18
C SER A 259 -6.94 11.33 -7.26
N THR A 260 -7.97 10.51 -7.09
CA THR A 260 -7.86 9.24 -6.35
C THR A 260 -6.84 8.27 -6.97
N LYS A 261 -6.50 8.46 -8.26
CA LYS A 261 -5.54 7.64 -9.00
C LYS A 261 -4.20 8.32 -9.25
N HIS A 262 -4.13 9.64 -9.15
CA HIS A 262 -2.96 10.43 -9.55
C HIS A 262 -2.42 11.23 -8.39
N ASN A 263 -1.20 10.89 -7.97
CA ASN A 263 -0.38 11.67 -7.07
C ASN A 263 0.75 12.34 -7.84
N PRO A 264 1.20 13.55 -7.47
CA PRO A 264 2.31 14.22 -8.13
C PRO A 264 3.65 13.49 -7.92
N GLU A 265 3.75 12.68 -6.88
CA GLU A 265 4.88 11.82 -6.55
C GLU A 265 4.39 10.38 -6.37
N PHE A 266 4.94 9.44 -7.14
CA PHE A 266 4.52 8.04 -7.10
C PHE A 266 5.67 7.09 -7.36
N THR A 267 5.53 5.84 -6.93
CA THR A 267 6.49 4.77 -7.20
C THR A 267 6.14 4.10 -8.53
N MET A 268 7.13 3.96 -9.40
CA MET A 268 7.04 3.25 -10.68
C MET A 268 8.07 2.12 -10.70
N LEU A 269 7.69 0.99 -11.28
CA LEU A 269 8.60 -0.03 -11.78
C LEU A 269 8.75 0.21 -13.26
N GLU A 270 9.99 0.34 -13.74
CA GLU A 270 10.31 0.37 -15.17
C GLU A 270 11.45 -0.59 -15.45
N PHE A 271 11.39 -1.33 -16.54
CA PHE A 271 12.39 -2.33 -16.88
C PHE A 271 12.55 -2.47 -18.39
N TYR A 272 13.75 -2.90 -18.80
CA TYR A 272 14.12 -3.07 -20.18
C TYR A 272 14.86 -4.39 -20.40
N THR A 273 14.57 -5.03 -21.53
CA THR A 273 15.15 -6.31 -21.93
C THR A 273 15.63 -6.21 -23.36
N ALA A 274 16.92 -6.42 -23.59
CA ALA A 274 17.47 -6.57 -24.94
C ALA A 274 17.01 -7.91 -25.55
N TYR A 275 16.91 -7.96 -26.86
CA TYR A 275 16.57 -9.17 -27.65
C TYR A 275 15.18 -9.76 -27.31
N ALA A 276 14.26 -8.95 -26.81
CA ALA A 276 12.90 -9.33 -26.53
C ALA A 276 11.92 -8.41 -27.27
N ASP A 277 10.78 -8.92 -27.66
CA ASP A 277 9.69 -8.16 -28.25
C ASP A 277 8.53 -7.92 -27.26
N TYR A 278 7.46 -7.30 -27.75
CA TYR A 278 6.31 -6.98 -26.91
C TYR A 278 5.53 -8.24 -26.49
N GLU A 279 5.60 -9.34 -27.22
CA GLU A 279 4.94 -10.61 -26.84
C GLU A 279 5.70 -11.28 -25.69
N ASP A 280 7.03 -11.23 -25.70
CA ASP A 280 7.85 -11.66 -24.57
C ASP A 280 7.51 -10.87 -23.32
N GLN A 281 7.34 -9.54 -23.45
CA GLN A 281 6.97 -8.68 -22.33
C GLN A 281 5.56 -8.97 -21.81
N MET A 282 4.59 -9.26 -22.68
CA MET A 282 3.24 -9.69 -22.25
C MET A 282 3.29 -10.98 -21.45
N ASN A 283 4.04 -11.97 -21.93
CA ASN A 283 4.19 -13.27 -21.24
C ASN A 283 4.88 -13.08 -19.88
N PHE A 284 5.91 -12.25 -19.82
CA PHE A 284 6.59 -11.93 -18.57
C PHE A 284 5.66 -11.21 -17.57
N MET A 285 4.89 -10.22 -18.02
CA MET A 285 3.95 -9.50 -17.16
C MET A 285 2.83 -10.38 -16.63
N GLU A 286 2.29 -11.29 -17.47
CA GLU A 286 1.29 -12.26 -17.01
C GLU A 286 1.87 -13.18 -15.94
N SER A 287 3.08 -13.70 -16.17
CA SER A 287 3.80 -14.53 -15.20
C SER A 287 4.10 -13.78 -13.90
N LEU A 288 4.57 -12.54 -13.98
CA LEU A 288 4.87 -11.68 -12.84
C LEU A 288 3.63 -11.48 -11.95
N ILE A 289 2.51 -11.09 -12.55
CA ILE A 289 1.26 -10.82 -11.79
C ILE A 289 0.75 -12.10 -11.13
N ARG A 290 0.78 -13.23 -11.82
CA ARG A 290 0.39 -14.55 -11.29
C ARG A 290 1.28 -14.95 -10.11
N THR A 291 2.59 -14.89 -10.28
CA THR A 291 3.57 -15.23 -9.24
C THR A 291 3.46 -14.32 -8.02
N LEU A 292 3.24 -13.03 -8.24
CA LEU A 292 2.99 -12.08 -7.13
C LEU A 292 1.73 -12.45 -6.34
N ALA A 293 0.64 -12.78 -7.02
CA ALA A 293 -0.59 -13.20 -6.34
C ALA A 293 -0.34 -14.47 -5.49
N GLU A 294 0.36 -15.45 -6.01
CA GLU A 294 0.73 -16.67 -5.30
C GLU A 294 1.63 -16.39 -4.09
N ARG A 295 2.74 -15.66 -4.28
CA ARG A 295 3.74 -15.41 -3.22
C ARG A 295 3.22 -14.45 -2.13
N VAL A 296 2.40 -13.47 -2.50
CA VAL A 296 1.90 -12.45 -1.55
C VAL A 296 0.60 -12.87 -0.89
N LEU A 297 -0.35 -13.40 -1.67
CA LEU A 297 -1.70 -13.71 -1.20
C LEU A 297 -1.94 -15.21 -0.94
N GLY A 298 -1.03 -16.08 -1.38
CA GLY A 298 -1.19 -17.54 -1.31
C GLY A 298 -2.28 -18.09 -2.23
N LYS A 299 -2.76 -17.32 -3.20
CA LYS A 299 -3.83 -17.70 -4.13
C LYS A 299 -3.80 -16.83 -5.38
N THR A 300 -4.26 -17.41 -6.50
CA THR A 300 -4.38 -16.70 -7.79
C THR A 300 -5.76 -16.11 -8.04
N VAL A 301 -6.77 -16.52 -7.29
CA VAL A 301 -8.13 -15.94 -7.39
C VAL A 301 -8.21 -14.77 -6.43
N ILE A 302 -8.34 -13.55 -6.97
CA ILE A 302 -8.51 -12.31 -6.20
C ILE A 302 -9.98 -11.92 -6.22
N GLU A 303 -10.49 -11.47 -5.08
CA GLU A 303 -11.82 -10.90 -4.97
C GLU A 303 -11.72 -9.40 -4.67
N GLN A 304 -12.36 -8.59 -5.51
CA GLN A 304 -12.45 -7.15 -5.35
C GLN A 304 -13.86 -6.69 -5.71
N ASN A 305 -14.50 -5.92 -4.83
CA ASN A 305 -15.87 -5.41 -5.03
C ASN A 305 -16.88 -6.51 -5.43
N LYS A 306 -16.83 -7.66 -4.77
CA LYS A 306 -17.68 -8.84 -5.02
C LYS A 306 -17.47 -9.51 -6.40
N LYS A 307 -16.52 -9.07 -7.20
CA LYS A 307 -16.10 -9.76 -8.44
C LYS A 307 -14.86 -10.60 -8.17
N LYS A 308 -14.77 -11.76 -8.80
CA LYS A 308 -13.64 -12.69 -8.71
C LYS A 308 -12.83 -12.65 -10.00
N TYR A 309 -11.53 -12.48 -9.86
CA TYR A 309 -10.56 -12.46 -10.95
C TYR A 309 -9.61 -13.64 -10.77
N ASP A 310 -9.61 -14.54 -11.76
CA ASP A 310 -8.77 -15.73 -11.76
C ASP A 310 -7.50 -15.49 -12.59
N LEU A 311 -6.42 -15.12 -11.91
CA LEU A 311 -5.12 -14.84 -12.52
C LEU A 311 -4.36 -16.12 -12.93
N SER A 312 -4.88 -17.33 -12.63
CA SER A 312 -4.29 -18.58 -13.11
C SER A 312 -4.56 -18.81 -14.60
N LYS A 313 -5.60 -18.18 -15.14
CA LYS A 313 -5.96 -18.23 -16.55
C LYS A 313 -5.15 -17.26 -17.37
N SER A 314 -4.90 -17.59 -18.64
CA SER A 314 -4.26 -16.67 -19.58
C SER A 314 -5.06 -15.39 -19.73
N PHE A 315 -4.35 -14.28 -19.80
CA PHE A 315 -4.94 -12.96 -19.99
C PHE A 315 -5.51 -12.85 -21.42
N GLN A 316 -6.58 -12.10 -21.55
CA GLN A 316 -7.16 -11.86 -22.86
C GLN A 316 -6.23 -10.96 -23.69
N LYS A 317 -6.10 -11.23 -24.99
CA LYS A 317 -5.40 -10.38 -25.94
C LYS A 317 -6.40 -9.87 -26.98
N LEU A 318 -6.51 -8.57 -27.16
CA LEU A 318 -7.36 -7.91 -28.15
C LEU A 318 -6.58 -6.76 -28.79
N THR A 319 -6.77 -6.53 -30.06
CA THR A 319 -6.37 -5.24 -30.64
C THR A 319 -7.29 -4.12 -30.16
N LEU A 320 -6.82 -2.89 -30.20
CA LEU A 320 -7.61 -1.72 -29.84
C LEU A 320 -8.92 -1.68 -30.65
N VAL A 321 -8.83 -1.93 -31.97
CA VAL A 321 -9.99 -1.99 -32.87
C VAL A 321 -10.94 -3.14 -32.53
N GLU A 322 -10.43 -4.36 -32.32
CA GLU A 322 -11.24 -5.51 -31.92
C GLU A 322 -11.96 -5.26 -30.59
N SER A 323 -11.32 -4.60 -29.64
CA SER A 323 -11.95 -4.26 -28.37
C SER A 323 -13.12 -3.31 -28.55
N ILE A 324 -12.96 -2.26 -29.36
CA ILE A 324 -14.04 -1.32 -29.67
C ILE A 324 -15.21 -2.01 -30.38
N ILE A 325 -14.92 -2.83 -31.38
CA ILE A 325 -15.96 -3.62 -32.09
C ILE A 325 -16.72 -4.51 -31.12
N LYS A 326 -15.99 -5.25 -30.28
CA LYS A 326 -16.57 -6.24 -29.36
C LYS A 326 -17.49 -5.60 -28.30
N TYR A 327 -17.04 -4.49 -27.69
CA TYR A 327 -17.74 -3.91 -26.54
C TYR A 327 -18.77 -2.84 -26.94
N LEU A 328 -18.57 -2.12 -28.03
CA LEU A 328 -19.51 -1.10 -28.51
C LEU A 328 -20.45 -1.61 -29.61
N GLY A 329 -20.21 -2.82 -30.14
CA GLY A 329 -21.06 -3.40 -31.19
C GLY A 329 -20.99 -2.64 -32.52
N VAL A 330 -19.94 -1.88 -32.78
CA VAL A 330 -19.70 -1.17 -34.02
C VAL A 330 -19.01 -2.06 -35.05
N LYS A 331 -19.10 -1.70 -36.33
CA LYS A 331 -18.41 -2.43 -37.41
C LYS A 331 -17.04 -1.82 -37.68
N LYS A 332 -16.10 -2.63 -38.22
CA LYS A 332 -14.75 -2.20 -38.58
C LYS A 332 -14.77 -1.00 -39.53
N GLU A 333 -15.62 -1.03 -40.56
CA GLU A 333 -15.74 0.01 -41.56
C GLU A 333 -16.15 1.37 -40.96
N GLN A 334 -16.88 1.37 -39.84
CA GLN A 334 -17.25 2.59 -39.12
C GLN A 334 -16.08 3.23 -38.37
N LEU A 335 -15.06 2.46 -38.01
CA LEU A 335 -13.84 2.95 -37.37
C LEU A 335 -12.80 3.42 -38.38
N GLU A 336 -12.97 3.08 -39.66
CA GLU A 336 -12.13 3.53 -40.79
C GLU A 336 -12.73 4.77 -41.49
N ASP A 337 -14.04 5.07 -41.28
CA ASP A 337 -14.69 6.28 -41.80
C ASP A 337 -14.67 7.41 -40.76
N ARG A 338 -14.01 8.52 -41.08
CA ARG A 338 -13.87 9.69 -40.21
C ARG A 338 -15.19 10.21 -39.66
N LYS A 339 -16.25 10.27 -40.50
CA LYS A 339 -17.54 10.82 -40.09
C LYS A 339 -18.27 9.90 -39.10
N GLU A 340 -18.19 8.59 -39.32
CA GLU A 340 -18.74 7.60 -38.41
C GLU A 340 -17.97 7.57 -37.09
N LEU A 341 -16.63 7.68 -37.15
CA LEU A 341 -15.77 7.76 -35.98
C LEU A 341 -16.12 8.98 -35.11
N GLU A 342 -16.31 10.15 -35.73
CA GLU A 342 -16.76 11.37 -35.03
C GLU A 342 -18.14 11.20 -34.38
N LYS A 343 -19.08 10.48 -35.04
CA LYS A 343 -20.39 10.20 -34.44
C LYS A 343 -20.31 9.33 -33.22
N ILE A 344 -19.45 8.28 -33.26
CA ILE A 344 -19.21 7.41 -32.11
C ILE A 344 -18.59 8.21 -30.99
N ALA A 345 -17.54 9.00 -31.27
CA ALA A 345 -16.88 9.86 -30.31
C ALA A 345 -17.81 10.87 -29.63
N LYS A 346 -18.70 11.52 -30.42
CA LYS A 346 -19.74 12.44 -29.89
C LYS A 346 -20.71 11.71 -28.94
N LYS A 347 -21.12 10.50 -29.28
CA LYS A 347 -22.03 9.70 -28.43
C LYS A 347 -21.40 9.36 -27.09
N LEU A 348 -20.07 9.25 -27.03
CA LEU A 348 -19.28 8.98 -25.82
C LEU A 348 -18.75 10.24 -25.14
N GLU A 349 -19.19 11.42 -25.57
CA GLU A 349 -18.78 12.72 -24.99
C GLU A 349 -17.26 12.94 -25.00
N VAL A 350 -16.60 12.58 -26.11
CA VAL A 350 -15.19 12.89 -26.36
C VAL A 350 -15.03 14.37 -26.66
N GLU A 351 -14.08 15.05 -25.99
CA GLU A 351 -14.00 16.53 -26.02
C GLU A 351 -13.27 17.09 -27.25
N SER A 352 -12.21 16.45 -27.73
CA SER A 352 -11.27 17.02 -28.74
C SER A 352 -11.48 16.48 -30.16
N ILE A 353 -12.73 16.29 -30.62
CA ILE A 353 -13.04 15.57 -31.87
C ILE A 353 -12.42 16.20 -33.12
N LYS A 354 -12.46 17.54 -33.25
CA LYS A 354 -12.07 18.23 -34.49
C LYS A 354 -10.55 18.25 -34.72
N ASP A 355 -9.78 18.32 -33.67
CA ASP A 355 -8.33 18.50 -33.72
C ASP A 355 -7.56 17.16 -33.53
N SER A 356 -8.28 16.06 -33.33
CA SER A 356 -7.69 14.74 -33.14
C SER A 356 -7.54 13.98 -34.45
N SER A 357 -6.45 13.24 -34.60
CA SER A 357 -6.29 12.24 -35.65
C SER A 357 -7.28 11.08 -35.47
N ASP A 358 -7.44 10.26 -36.52
CA ASP A 358 -8.33 9.09 -36.45
C ASP A 358 -7.87 8.09 -35.37
N GLY A 359 -6.57 7.86 -35.28
CA GLY A 359 -6.00 6.99 -34.24
C GLY A 359 -6.19 7.54 -32.84
N LYS A 360 -6.08 8.88 -32.66
CA LYS A 360 -6.36 9.50 -31.36
C LYS A 360 -7.83 9.37 -30.99
N LEU A 361 -8.75 9.53 -31.95
CA LEU A 361 -10.19 9.32 -31.69
C LEU A 361 -10.49 7.84 -31.35
N GLN A 362 -9.87 6.88 -32.03
CA GLN A 362 -10.00 5.47 -31.69
C GLN A 362 -9.54 5.21 -30.24
N LEU A 363 -8.43 5.80 -29.82
CA LEU A 363 -7.94 5.68 -28.46
C LEU A 363 -8.92 6.27 -27.44
N GLU A 364 -9.41 7.49 -27.66
CA GLU A 364 -10.35 8.16 -26.77
C GLU A 364 -11.72 7.44 -26.71
N ILE A 365 -12.16 6.85 -27.81
CA ILE A 365 -13.35 5.97 -27.86
C ILE A 365 -13.12 4.72 -26.99
N PHE A 366 -11.94 4.11 -27.08
CA PHE A 366 -11.57 2.98 -26.25
C PHE A 366 -11.56 3.36 -24.76
N GLU A 367 -10.88 4.41 -24.38
CA GLU A 367 -10.74 4.85 -22.99
C GLU A 367 -12.12 5.19 -22.35
N LYS A 368 -13.00 5.86 -23.08
CA LYS A 368 -14.33 6.25 -22.56
C LYS A 368 -15.38 5.14 -22.65
N GLY A 369 -15.33 4.31 -23.67
CA GLY A 369 -16.41 3.37 -23.97
C GLY A 369 -16.11 1.90 -23.71
N VAL A 370 -14.84 1.52 -23.59
CA VAL A 370 -14.44 0.11 -23.53
C VAL A 370 -13.66 -0.22 -22.27
N GLU A 371 -12.75 0.65 -21.85
CA GLU A 371 -11.80 0.32 -20.76
C GLU A 371 -12.52 -0.09 -19.47
N SER A 372 -13.59 0.60 -19.10
CA SER A 372 -14.39 0.31 -17.91
C SER A 372 -15.20 -0.99 -18.00
N GLU A 373 -15.45 -1.48 -19.21
CA GLU A 373 -16.24 -2.70 -19.47
C GLU A 373 -15.39 -3.96 -19.49
N LEU A 374 -14.05 -3.83 -19.44
CA LEU A 374 -13.15 -4.97 -19.39
C LEU A 374 -13.26 -5.68 -18.04
N ASP A 375 -13.84 -6.86 -18.06
CA ASP A 375 -14.10 -7.68 -16.86
C ASP A 375 -13.01 -8.71 -16.53
N LYS A 376 -11.97 -8.79 -17.39
CA LYS A 376 -10.84 -9.71 -17.26
C LYS A 376 -9.53 -8.98 -17.50
N PRO A 377 -8.41 -9.48 -16.94
CA PRO A 377 -7.09 -9.01 -17.33
C PRO A 377 -6.91 -9.11 -18.84
N THR A 378 -6.70 -7.98 -19.51
CA THR A 378 -6.69 -7.89 -20.98
C THR A 378 -5.50 -7.08 -21.46
N PHE A 379 -4.73 -7.65 -22.37
CA PHE A 379 -3.74 -6.92 -23.14
C PHE A 379 -4.41 -6.28 -24.35
N ILE A 380 -4.28 -4.97 -24.46
CA ILE A 380 -4.67 -4.22 -25.65
C ILE A 380 -3.43 -3.96 -26.49
N VAL A 381 -3.42 -4.44 -27.71
CA VAL A 381 -2.29 -4.36 -28.66
C VAL A 381 -2.69 -3.60 -29.91
N GLY A 382 -1.70 -3.27 -30.76
CA GLY A 382 -1.95 -2.61 -32.04
C GLY A 382 -2.51 -1.20 -31.88
N TYR A 383 -1.86 -0.39 -31.07
CA TYR A 383 -2.18 1.03 -30.93
C TYR A 383 -1.86 1.78 -32.22
N PRO A 384 -2.64 2.80 -32.58
CA PRO A 384 -2.33 3.67 -33.70
C PRO A 384 -0.97 4.37 -33.54
N LYS A 385 -0.22 4.49 -34.63
CA LYS A 385 1.11 5.09 -34.66
C LYS A 385 1.15 6.53 -34.17
N ASP A 386 0.13 7.30 -34.50
CA ASP A 386 0.03 8.73 -34.17
C ASP A 386 -0.16 9.00 -32.69
N VAL A 387 -0.61 8.03 -31.89
CA VAL A 387 -0.72 8.13 -30.44
C VAL A 387 0.49 7.55 -29.68
N SER A 388 1.40 6.89 -30.39
CA SER A 388 2.60 6.28 -29.79
C SER A 388 3.83 6.46 -30.71
N PRO A 389 4.25 7.70 -30.97
CA PRO A 389 5.24 8.02 -32.00
C PRO A 389 6.66 7.50 -31.70
N LEU A 390 6.96 7.17 -30.44
CA LEU A 390 8.27 6.61 -30.03
C LEU A 390 8.33 5.09 -30.10
N SER A 391 7.21 4.42 -30.37
CA SER A 391 7.13 2.98 -30.47
C SER A 391 7.46 2.50 -31.90
N ARG A 392 8.05 1.30 -32.00
CA ARG A 392 8.31 0.68 -33.30
C ARG A 392 6.99 0.33 -33.98
N THR A 393 6.85 0.66 -35.28
CA THR A 393 5.72 0.21 -36.10
C THR A 393 5.76 -1.31 -36.28
N GLN A 394 4.61 -1.92 -36.46
CA GLN A 394 4.50 -3.34 -36.81
C GLN A 394 4.90 -3.56 -38.26
N ASP A 395 5.57 -4.68 -38.53
CA ASP A 395 6.11 -4.95 -39.88
C ASP A 395 4.99 -5.25 -40.88
N ASP A 396 3.90 -5.85 -40.43
CA ASP A 396 2.72 -6.24 -41.21
C ASP A 396 1.58 -5.20 -41.20
N ASN A 397 1.64 -4.22 -40.27
CA ASN A 397 0.68 -3.12 -40.20
C ASN A 397 1.37 -1.80 -39.81
N PRO A 398 1.91 -1.03 -40.79
CA PRO A 398 2.69 0.20 -40.53
C PRO A 398 1.91 1.33 -39.83
N ASP A 399 0.59 1.28 -39.83
CA ASP A 399 -0.28 2.25 -39.14
C ASP A 399 -0.47 1.92 -37.65
N SER A 400 -0.01 0.75 -37.22
CA SER A 400 -0.02 0.30 -35.84
C SER A 400 1.40 0.14 -35.29
N VAL A 401 1.52 0.27 -33.97
CA VAL A 401 2.80 0.11 -33.27
C VAL A 401 2.82 -1.16 -32.42
N SER A 402 4.04 -1.66 -32.20
CA SER A 402 4.33 -2.77 -31.28
C SER A 402 4.29 -2.28 -29.82
N TYR A 403 3.20 -1.63 -29.44
CA TYR A 403 2.92 -1.15 -28.08
C TYR A 403 1.74 -1.92 -27.51
N THR A 404 1.82 -2.21 -26.23
CA THR A 404 0.79 -2.97 -25.50
C THR A 404 0.44 -2.28 -24.20
N HIS A 405 -0.83 -2.23 -23.89
CA HIS A 405 -1.35 -1.81 -22.60
C HIS A 405 -2.04 -2.99 -21.90
N LEU A 406 -1.69 -3.23 -20.64
CA LEU A 406 -2.39 -4.20 -19.81
C LEU A 406 -3.43 -3.48 -18.98
N THR A 407 -4.70 -3.75 -19.23
CA THR A 407 -5.79 -3.30 -18.38
C THR A 407 -6.16 -4.43 -17.42
N LEU A 408 -5.94 -4.18 -16.13
CA LEU A 408 -6.49 -5.00 -15.06
C LEU A 408 -7.85 -4.43 -14.69
N PRO A 409 -8.88 -5.26 -14.47
CA PRO A 409 -10.19 -4.78 -14.06
C PRO A 409 -10.09 -3.99 -12.77
N THR A 410 -10.04 -2.68 -12.88
CA THR A 410 -10.00 -1.77 -11.74
C THR A 410 -11.38 -1.19 -11.55
N ILE A 411 -12.08 -1.66 -10.53
CA ILE A 411 -13.35 -1.03 -10.17
C ILE A 411 -13.01 0.14 -9.25
N TYR A 412 -13.44 1.33 -9.67
CA TYR A 412 -13.39 2.52 -8.86
C TYR A 412 -14.24 2.31 -7.61
N SER A 413 -13.60 2.16 -6.45
CA SER A 413 -14.25 2.40 -5.18
C SER A 413 -13.63 3.64 -4.58
N VAL A 414 -14.42 4.68 -4.52
CA VAL A 414 -14.16 5.89 -3.74
C VAL A 414 -14.12 5.54 -2.25
#